data_29ca5123d0f103a97be176034b8018f0
#
_entry.id   29ca5123d0f103a97be176034b8018f0
#
_cell.length_a   1.000
_cell.length_b   1.000
_cell.length_c   1.000
_cell.angle_alpha   90.00
_cell.angle_beta   90.00
_cell.angle_gamma   90.00
#
_symmetry.space_group_name_H-M   'P 1'
#
loop_
_entity.id
_entity.type
_entity.pdbx_description
1 polymer ?
#
loop_
_entity_poly.entity_id
_entity_poly.type
_entity_poly.pdbx_seq_one_letter_code
_entity_poly.pdbx_strand_id
1 'polypeptide(L)'
;MRDKVLVAQGGGPTVVINQSLVGVVLEARKFRHIERIYGARHGVRGIVDEDLVDLTRETSHNLEMVADTPSSALGSTRDKPDRKYCQAIFRTLQAHDIGYFIYVGGNDSVDTVRIVAEEAAAASYDLRCIHVPKTIDNDLAVTDHCPGYPSAARFVAQAFMGANLDNRSLPGVYLAVVMGRHAGWLTAAAALGQKYEDDGPHLIYLPERDFVLDRFLADVKAATERNGRCIVAVSEGVHDESGTEIAVKLAKSVERDAHGNVSLSGTTALADLLIETIKERLGIKRVRGDTFGYLQRSFVGCVSDLDRREAREVGEKGVQYAMWGTENGSVTIHRTGFYSCEYRLTPLAEVAGKTRTMPDEFIDAAGTGVTDAFRMYLRPLLGSGMPEAYRLRLNPVERAAAKD
;
A
#
# COMPACT_ATOMS: atom_id res chain seq x y z
N MET A 1 -37.33 2.59 -1.13
CA MET A 1 -35.86 2.47 -1.00
C MET A 1 -35.52 1.08 -1.47
N ARG A 2 -34.51 0.93 -2.33
CA ARG A 2 -34.11 -0.39 -2.84
C ARG A 2 -33.37 -1.14 -1.77
N ASP A 3 -33.42 -2.47 -1.81
CA ASP A 3 -33.05 -3.36 -0.68
C ASP A 3 -31.84 -4.25 -0.97
N LYS A 4 -31.09 -3.94 -2.05
CA LYS A 4 -29.94 -4.74 -2.46
C LYS A 4 -28.65 -3.94 -2.37
N VAL A 5 -27.63 -4.57 -1.77
CA VAL A 5 -26.28 -4.08 -1.69
C VAL A 5 -25.41 -4.83 -2.69
N LEU A 6 -24.54 -4.13 -3.41
CA LEU A 6 -23.47 -4.73 -4.20
C LEU A 6 -22.13 -4.22 -3.69
N VAL A 7 -21.22 -5.14 -3.38
CA VAL A 7 -19.84 -4.84 -2.98
C VAL A 7 -18.85 -5.41 -4.01
N ALA A 8 -17.81 -4.64 -4.30
CA ALA A 8 -16.72 -5.04 -5.18
C ALA A 8 -15.35 -4.68 -4.58
N GLN A 9 -14.30 -5.40 -5.00
CA GLN A 9 -12.91 -5.16 -4.61
C GLN A 9 -12.09 -4.80 -5.85
N GLY A 10 -11.32 -3.71 -5.81
CA GLY A 10 -10.56 -3.20 -6.96
C GLY A 10 -9.09 -2.88 -6.66
N GLY A 11 -8.28 -2.87 -7.70
CA GLY A 11 -6.86 -2.55 -7.64
C GLY A 11 -5.99 -3.66 -7.04
N GLY A 12 -4.78 -3.33 -6.59
CA GLY A 12 -3.89 -4.28 -5.93
C GLY A 12 -4.48 -4.81 -4.63
N PRO A 13 -4.42 -6.13 -4.36
CA PRO A 13 -4.92 -6.70 -3.11
C PRO A 13 -4.03 -6.30 -1.92
N THR A 14 -4.55 -6.51 -0.70
CA THR A 14 -3.81 -6.35 0.55
C THR A 14 -4.08 -7.52 1.49
N VAL A 15 -3.33 -7.63 2.58
CA VAL A 15 -3.58 -8.69 3.57
C VAL A 15 -4.90 -8.48 4.33
N VAL A 16 -5.45 -7.26 4.33
CA VAL A 16 -6.65 -6.89 5.11
C VAL A 16 -7.86 -6.51 4.28
N ILE A 17 -7.78 -6.56 2.94
CA ILE A 17 -8.89 -6.14 2.07
C ILE A 17 -10.17 -6.95 2.33
N ASN A 18 -10.04 -8.21 2.74
CA ASN A 18 -11.20 -9.04 3.07
C ASN A 18 -11.83 -8.66 4.40
N GLN A 19 -11.10 -8.05 5.33
CA GLN A 19 -11.71 -7.46 6.54
C GLN A 19 -12.73 -6.39 6.14
N SER A 20 -12.40 -5.53 5.18
CA SER A 20 -13.34 -4.52 4.66
C SER A 20 -14.55 -5.15 3.98
N LEU A 21 -14.34 -6.18 3.15
CA LEU A 21 -15.44 -6.94 2.54
C LEU A 21 -16.38 -7.52 3.59
N VAL A 22 -15.82 -8.22 4.57
CA VAL A 22 -16.61 -8.89 5.63
C VAL A 22 -17.28 -7.86 6.54
N GLY A 23 -16.63 -6.72 6.81
CA GLY A 23 -17.23 -5.58 7.49
C GLY A 23 -18.48 -5.10 6.76
N VAL A 24 -18.41 -4.91 5.45
CA VAL A 24 -19.58 -4.56 4.63
C VAL A 24 -20.70 -5.60 4.75
N VAL A 25 -20.38 -6.88 4.57
CA VAL A 25 -21.39 -7.95 4.53
C VAL A 25 -22.09 -8.10 5.90
N LEU A 26 -21.31 -8.18 6.97
CA LEU A 26 -21.87 -8.39 8.32
C LEU A 26 -22.64 -7.16 8.83
N GLU A 27 -22.17 -5.96 8.49
CA GLU A 27 -22.90 -4.74 8.87
C GLU A 27 -24.21 -4.61 8.09
N ALA A 28 -24.19 -4.85 6.77
CA ALA A 28 -25.40 -4.78 5.93
C ALA A 28 -26.50 -5.75 6.42
N ARG A 29 -26.15 -6.92 6.93
CA ARG A 29 -27.10 -7.90 7.50
C ARG A 29 -27.85 -7.41 8.74
N LYS A 30 -27.36 -6.36 9.41
CA LYS A 30 -28.05 -5.78 10.59
C LYS A 30 -29.26 -4.94 10.18
N PHE A 31 -29.35 -4.53 8.93
CA PHE A 31 -30.44 -3.69 8.42
C PHE A 31 -31.56 -4.56 7.85
N ARG A 32 -32.70 -4.60 8.52
CA ARG A 32 -33.83 -5.50 8.18
C ARG A 32 -34.43 -5.29 6.79
N HIS A 33 -34.24 -4.10 6.19
CA HIS A 33 -34.74 -3.80 4.85
C HIS A 33 -33.79 -4.30 3.75
N ILE A 34 -32.58 -4.77 4.08
CA ILE A 34 -31.66 -5.33 3.12
C ILE A 34 -31.98 -6.81 2.89
N GLU A 35 -32.46 -7.14 1.70
CA GLU A 35 -32.83 -8.50 1.31
C GLU A 35 -31.70 -9.29 0.70
N ARG A 36 -30.80 -8.61 -0.06
CA ARG A 36 -29.69 -9.25 -0.76
C ARG A 36 -28.40 -8.45 -0.67
N ILE A 37 -27.30 -9.19 -0.52
CA ILE A 37 -25.93 -8.66 -0.56
C ILE A 37 -25.19 -9.41 -1.64
N TYR A 38 -24.86 -8.72 -2.72
CA TYR A 38 -24.11 -9.30 -3.84
C TYR A 38 -22.64 -8.89 -3.77
N GLY A 39 -21.75 -9.82 -4.14
CA GLY A 39 -20.35 -9.57 -4.40
C GLY A 39 -20.08 -9.65 -5.89
N ALA A 40 -19.41 -8.65 -6.48
CA ALA A 40 -18.98 -8.70 -7.87
C ALA A 40 -17.60 -9.37 -7.95
N ARG A 41 -17.49 -10.47 -8.71
CA ARG A 41 -16.20 -11.14 -8.94
C ARG A 41 -15.34 -10.30 -9.88
N HIS A 42 -14.05 -10.22 -9.58
CA HIS A 42 -13.11 -9.43 -10.36
C HIS A 42 -13.47 -7.93 -10.49
N GLY A 43 -14.02 -7.36 -9.41
CA GLY A 43 -14.27 -5.93 -9.30
C GLY A 43 -15.32 -5.42 -10.28
N VAL A 44 -15.07 -4.25 -10.86
CA VAL A 44 -16.03 -3.62 -11.79
C VAL A 44 -16.20 -4.39 -13.10
N ARG A 45 -15.23 -5.21 -13.50
CA ARG A 45 -15.37 -6.11 -14.65
C ARG A 45 -16.51 -7.09 -14.42
N GLY A 46 -16.54 -7.74 -13.25
CA GLY A 46 -17.62 -8.66 -12.91
C GLY A 46 -18.98 -7.97 -12.79
N ILE A 47 -19.03 -6.67 -12.50
CA ILE A 47 -20.32 -5.94 -12.58
C ILE A 47 -20.80 -5.87 -14.02
N VAL A 48 -19.93 -5.50 -14.97
CA VAL A 48 -20.30 -5.39 -16.39
C VAL A 48 -20.63 -6.76 -17.00
N ASP A 49 -19.89 -7.78 -16.59
CA ASP A 49 -20.08 -9.17 -17.08
C ASP A 49 -21.20 -9.91 -16.31
N GLU A 50 -21.86 -9.26 -15.34
CA GLU A 50 -22.88 -9.84 -14.45
C GLU A 50 -22.39 -11.08 -13.68
N ASP A 51 -21.06 -11.18 -13.42
CA ASP A 51 -20.45 -12.24 -12.62
C ASP A 51 -20.57 -11.90 -11.12
N LEU A 52 -21.78 -12.12 -10.60
CA LEU A 52 -22.18 -11.78 -9.23
C LEU A 52 -22.39 -13.03 -8.39
N VAL A 53 -22.04 -12.94 -7.11
CA VAL A 53 -22.27 -13.98 -6.10
C VAL A 53 -23.18 -13.47 -4.98
N ASP A 54 -24.02 -14.35 -4.45
CA ASP A 54 -24.93 -14.03 -3.33
C ASP A 54 -24.21 -14.25 -1.97
N LEU A 55 -23.72 -13.16 -1.40
CA LEU A 55 -23.05 -13.15 -0.08
C LEU A 55 -24.04 -13.20 1.10
N THR A 56 -25.36 -13.03 0.83
CA THR A 56 -26.37 -13.13 1.87
C THR A 56 -26.39 -14.53 2.50
N ARG A 57 -26.04 -15.56 1.72
CA ARG A 57 -26.06 -16.97 2.12
C ARG A 57 -24.79 -17.46 2.79
N GLU A 58 -23.70 -16.67 2.76
CA GLU A 58 -22.45 -17.06 3.43
C GLU A 58 -22.67 -17.15 4.95
N THR A 59 -22.06 -18.14 5.59
CA THR A 59 -22.11 -18.22 7.05
C THR A 59 -21.18 -17.18 7.67
N SER A 60 -21.54 -16.68 8.85
CA SER A 60 -20.66 -15.74 9.58
C SER A 60 -19.32 -16.39 9.92
N HIS A 61 -19.28 -17.69 10.21
CA HIS A 61 -18.04 -18.42 10.43
C HIS A 61 -17.12 -18.40 9.20
N ASN A 62 -17.67 -18.72 8.01
CA ASN A 62 -16.87 -18.72 6.79
C ASN A 62 -16.39 -17.28 6.45
N LEU A 63 -17.24 -16.27 6.64
CA LEU A 63 -16.86 -14.87 6.44
C LEU A 63 -15.69 -14.46 7.35
N GLU A 64 -15.68 -14.86 8.62
CA GLU A 64 -14.56 -14.56 9.53
C GLU A 64 -13.26 -15.27 9.11
N MET A 65 -13.33 -16.50 8.61
CA MET A 65 -12.17 -17.20 8.05
C MET A 65 -11.64 -16.51 6.79
N VAL A 66 -12.54 -16.03 5.92
CA VAL A 66 -12.20 -15.24 4.73
C VAL A 66 -11.58 -13.89 5.12
N ALA A 67 -12.10 -13.22 6.15
CA ALA A 67 -11.59 -11.95 6.63
C ALA A 67 -10.09 -12.02 7.00
N ASP A 68 -9.64 -13.15 7.53
CA ASP A 68 -8.25 -13.40 7.91
C ASP A 68 -7.38 -13.97 6.78
N THR A 69 -7.97 -14.19 5.62
CA THR A 69 -7.26 -14.66 4.44
C THR A 69 -6.73 -13.47 3.62
N PRO A 70 -5.43 -13.39 3.35
CA PRO A 70 -4.87 -12.33 2.51
C PRO A 70 -5.39 -12.34 1.08
N SER A 71 -5.28 -11.20 0.40
CA SER A 71 -5.73 -10.98 -0.98
C SER A 71 -7.25 -10.81 -1.11
N SER A 72 -7.77 -10.63 -2.33
CA SER A 72 -9.18 -10.31 -2.58
C SER A 72 -10.00 -11.57 -2.78
N ALA A 73 -10.92 -11.87 -1.88
CA ALA A 73 -11.77 -13.07 -1.94
C ALA A 73 -12.72 -13.06 -3.15
N LEU A 74 -13.17 -11.88 -3.58
CA LEU A 74 -13.97 -11.72 -4.79
C LEU A 74 -13.13 -11.62 -6.07
N GLY A 75 -11.79 -11.69 -5.96
CA GLY A 75 -10.92 -11.28 -7.04
C GLY A 75 -10.87 -9.76 -7.19
N SER A 76 -10.06 -9.29 -8.11
CA SER A 76 -9.86 -7.85 -8.36
C SER A 76 -9.63 -7.58 -9.84
N THR A 77 -9.66 -6.31 -10.25
CA THR A 77 -9.32 -5.86 -11.60
C THR A 77 -8.35 -4.68 -11.56
N ARG A 78 -7.59 -4.51 -12.64
CA ARG A 78 -6.77 -3.33 -12.93
C ARG A 78 -7.41 -2.42 -13.97
N ASP A 79 -8.67 -2.67 -14.31
CA ASP A 79 -9.41 -1.81 -15.22
C ASP A 79 -9.50 -0.40 -14.65
N LYS A 80 -9.35 0.59 -15.54
CA LYS A 80 -9.51 2.01 -15.25
C LYS A 80 -10.75 2.50 -16.01
N PRO A 81 -11.93 2.43 -15.40
CA PRO A 81 -13.18 2.76 -16.07
C PRO A 81 -13.19 4.22 -16.54
N ASP A 82 -13.40 4.40 -17.84
CA ASP A 82 -13.82 5.67 -18.41
C ASP A 82 -15.33 5.89 -18.18
N ARG A 83 -15.86 7.02 -18.61
CA ARG A 83 -17.29 7.33 -18.46
C ARG A 83 -18.20 6.28 -19.14
N LYS A 84 -17.82 5.76 -20.30
CA LYS A 84 -18.62 4.73 -21.03
C LYS A 84 -18.65 3.42 -20.24
N TYR A 85 -17.53 3.04 -19.66
CA TYR A 85 -17.45 1.87 -18.80
C TYR A 85 -18.30 2.06 -17.52
N CYS A 86 -18.24 3.23 -16.89
CA CYS A 86 -19.08 3.55 -15.72
C CYS A 86 -20.57 3.55 -16.04
N GLN A 87 -20.98 3.94 -17.26
CA GLN A 87 -22.35 3.81 -17.73
C GLN A 87 -22.77 2.34 -17.88
N ALA A 88 -21.86 1.46 -18.29
CA ALA A 88 -22.15 0.02 -18.33
C ALA A 88 -22.31 -0.53 -16.90
N ILE A 89 -21.43 -0.16 -15.97
CA ILE A 89 -21.58 -0.49 -14.53
C ILE A 89 -22.95 -0.04 -14.04
N PHE A 90 -23.31 1.23 -14.26
CA PHE A 90 -24.59 1.77 -13.80
C PHE A 90 -25.80 1.03 -14.37
N ARG A 91 -25.78 0.68 -15.66
CA ARG A 91 -26.89 -0.12 -16.29
C ARG A 91 -27.06 -1.48 -15.60
N THR A 92 -25.98 -2.18 -15.26
CA THR A 92 -26.06 -3.45 -14.52
C THR A 92 -26.61 -3.23 -13.13
N LEU A 93 -26.15 -2.20 -12.39
CA LEU A 93 -26.68 -1.87 -11.06
C LEU A 93 -28.18 -1.60 -11.12
N GLN A 94 -28.64 -0.88 -12.15
CA GLN A 94 -30.05 -0.59 -12.38
C GLN A 94 -30.86 -1.85 -12.72
N ALA A 95 -30.33 -2.71 -13.60
CA ALA A 95 -30.99 -3.95 -14.03
C ALA A 95 -31.18 -4.94 -12.85
N HIS A 96 -30.24 -4.99 -11.93
CA HIS A 96 -30.32 -5.81 -10.72
C HIS A 96 -31.05 -5.13 -9.56
N ASP A 97 -31.57 -3.92 -9.75
CA ASP A 97 -32.28 -3.13 -8.74
C ASP A 97 -31.40 -2.85 -7.49
N ILE A 98 -30.11 -2.56 -7.70
CA ILE A 98 -29.15 -2.24 -6.62
C ILE A 98 -29.46 -0.84 -6.09
N GLY A 99 -29.59 -0.72 -4.75
CA GLY A 99 -29.77 0.55 -4.06
C GLY A 99 -28.49 1.07 -3.42
N TYR A 100 -27.52 0.18 -3.17
CA TYR A 100 -26.29 0.51 -2.48
C TYR A 100 -25.09 -0.11 -3.20
N PHE A 101 -24.21 0.72 -3.71
CA PHE A 101 -22.96 0.30 -4.36
C PHE A 101 -21.78 0.66 -3.47
N ILE A 102 -21.04 -0.34 -2.99
CA ILE A 102 -19.87 -0.19 -2.13
C ILE A 102 -18.65 -0.73 -2.87
N TYR A 103 -17.66 0.14 -3.10
CA TYR A 103 -16.45 -0.26 -3.81
C TYR A 103 -15.20 -0.07 -2.96
N VAL A 104 -14.55 -1.20 -2.62
CA VAL A 104 -13.31 -1.23 -1.85
C VAL A 104 -12.14 -1.08 -2.80
N GLY A 105 -11.37 0.02 -2.70
CA GLY A 105 -10.27 0.24 -3.61
C GLY A 105 -9.41 1.48 -3.35
N GLY A 106 -8.53 1.79 -4.30
CA GLY A 106 -7.62 2.94 -4.28
C GLY A 106 -8.13 4.12 -5.12
N ASN A 107 -7.21 4.98 -5.58
CA ASN A 107 -7.53 6.21 -6.32
C ASN A 107 -8.45 5.99 -7.53
N ASP A 108 -8.14 5.04 -8.42
CA ASP A 108 -8.98 4.75 -9.60
C ASP A 108 -10.40 4.30 -9.19
N SER A 109 -10.54 3.68 -8.01
CA SER A 109 -11.84 3.22 -7.50
C SER A 109 -12.70 4.37 -7.00
N VAL A 110 -12.10 5.41 -6.39
CA VAL A 110 -12.83 6.63 -6.00
C VAL A 110 -13.41 7.32 -7.23
N ASP A 111 -12.61 7.47 -8.30
CA ASP A 111 -13.07 8.06 -9.57
C ASP A 111 -14.23 7.27 -10.17
N THR A 112 -14.12 5.95 -10.16
CA THR A 112 -15.21 5.06 -10.64
C THR A 112 -16.50 5.29 -9.85
N VAL A 113 -16.43 5.28 -8.51
CA VAL A 113 -17.59 5.51 -7.63
C VAL A 113 -18.21 6.88 -7.88
N ARG A 114 -17.38 7.92 -8.08
CA ARG A 114 -17.83 9.28 -8.38
C ARG A 114 -18.61 9.34 -9.69
N ILE A 115 -18.05 8.77 -10.77
CA ILE A 115 -18.70 8.80 -12.08
C ILE A 115 -20.00 7.97 -12.07
N VAL A 116 -20.02 6.81 -11.42
CA VAL A 116 -21.24 6.00 -11.28
C VAL A 116 -22.32 6.75 -10.50
N ALA A 117 -21.95 7.49 -9.44
CA ALA A 117 -22.88 8.31 -8.69
C ALA A 117 -23.47 9.46 -9.54
N GLU A 118 -22.65 10.09 -10.40
CA GLU A 118 -23.10 11.12 -11.36
C GLU A 118 -24.10 10.55 -12.37
N GLU A 119 -23.82 9.36 -12.94
CA GLU A 119 -24.72 8.70 -13.89
C GLU A 119 -26.08 8.32 -13.24
N ALA A 120 -26.04 7.83 -11.99
CA ALA A 120 -27.25 7.53 -11.22
C ALA A 120 -28.10 8.78 -10.97
N ALA A 121 -27.45 9.89 -10.58
CA ALA A 121 -28.12 11.17 -10.36
C ALA A 121 -28.75 11.70 -11.66
N ALA A 122 -28.03 11.65 -12.79
CA ALA A 122 -28.53 12.05 -14.11
C ALA A 122 -29.76 11.24 -14.54
N ALA A 123 -29.81 9.96 -14.15
CA ALA A 123 -30.95 9.06 -14.43
C ALA A 123 -32.07 9.15 -13.38
N SER A 124 -31.96 10.03 -12.37
CA SER A 124 -32.86 10.11 -11.21
C SER A 124 -33.05 8.76 -10.52
N TYR A 125 -31.99 7.94 -10.49
CA TYR A 125 -31.99 6.64 -9.85
C TYR A 125 -31.41 6.75 -8.45
N ASP A 126 -32.18 6.35 -7.44
CA ASP A 126 -31.77 6.40 -6.03
C ASP A 126 -30.73 5.31 -5.74
N LEU A 127 -29.45 5.67 -5.88
CA LEU A 127 -28.28 4.83 -5.64
C LEU A 127 -27.35 5.50 -4.63
N ARG A 128 -27.03 4.80 -3.59
CA ARG A 128 -25.96 5.22 -2.65
C ARG A 128 -24.64 4.61 -3.08
N CYS A 129 -23.67 5.45 -3.40
CA CYS A 129 -22.34 5.07 -3.84
C CYS A 129 -21.31 5.41 -2.76
N ILE A 130 -20.71 4.39 -2.16
CA ILE A 130 -19.71 4.56 -1.10
C ILE A 130 -18.38 3.94 -1.55
N HIS A 131 -17.32 4.72 -1.46
CA HIS A 131 -15.96 4.24 -1.57
C HIS A 131 -15.42 3.86 -0.19
N VAL A 132 -14.84 2.66 -0.09
CA VAL A 132 -14.13 2.17 1.10
C VAL A 132 -12.63 2.14 0.79
N PRO A 133 -11.80 2.87 1.57
CA PRO A 133 -10.39 3.05 1.24
C PRO A 133 -9.60 1.76 1.37
N LYS A 134 -8.70 1.53 0.43
CA LYS A 134 -7.74 0.43 0.42
C LYS A 134 -6.58 0.76 -0.51
N THR A 135 -5.37 0.86 0.03
CA THR A 135 -4.11 0.90 -0.74
C THR A 135 -2.93 0.65 0.21
N ILE A 136 -1.87 -0.03 -0.28
CA ILE A 136 -0.61 -0.13 0.47
C ILE A 136 0.27 1.12 0.27
N ASP A 137 -0.01 1.95 -0.74
CA ASP A 137 0.81 3.12 -1.09
C ASP A 137 0.55 4.30 -0.15
N ASN A 138 -0.53 4.25 0.64
CA ASN A 138 -0.92 5.30 1.60
C ASN A 138 -1.14 6.68 0.95
N ASP A 139 -1.58 6.67 -0.30
CA ASP A 139 -1.60 7.82 -1.20
C ASP A 139 -2.99 8.43 -1.46
N LEU A 140 -4.04 7.96 -0.78
CA LEU A 140 -5.37 8.57 -0.85
C LEU A 140 -5.39 9.91 -0.11
N ALA A 141 -6.02 10.91 -0.72
CA ALA A 141 -6.17 12.23 -0.12
C ALA A 141 -7.17 12.24 1.05
N VAL A 142 -7.07 13.23 1.93
CA VAL A 142 -7.99 13.53 3.05
C VAL A 142 -8.03 12.45 4.14
N THR A 143 -7.30 11.36 4.03
CA THR A 143 -7.22 10.32 5.05
C THR A 143 -5.83 10.31 5.70
N ASP A 144 -5.75 10.04 7.01
CA ASP A 144 -4.44 9.93 7.71
C ASP A 144 -3.63 8.76 7.19
N HIS A 145 -4.26 7.59 7.08
CA HIS A 145 -3.66 6.39 6.50
C HIS A 145 -4.73 5.52 5.85
N CYS A 146 -4.28 4.53 5.08
CA CYS A 146 -5.16 3.66 4.31
C CYS A 146 -5.05 2.21 4.78
N PRO A 147 -6.17 1.48 4.94
CA PRO A 147 -6.13 0.04 5.18
C PRO A 147 -5.31 -0.70 4.12
N GLY A 148 -4.40 -1.54 4.60
CA GLY A 148 -3.39 -2.24 3.81
C GLY A 148 -1.99 -1.68 3.97
N TYR A 149 -1.83 -0.35 4.09
CA TYR A 149 -0.53 0.29 4.31
C TYR A 149 0.15 -0.15 5.62
N PRO A 150 -0.49 -0.14 6.79
CA PRO A 150 0.17 -0.52 8.03
C PRO A 150 0.77 -1.92 8.02
N SER A 151 0.07 -2.89 7.45
CA SER A 151 0.57 -4.27 7.32
C SER A 151 1.70 -4.39 6.30
N ALA A 152 1.61 -3.70 5.16
CA ALA A 152 2.69 -3.66 4.17
C ALA A 152 3.93 -2.95 4.74
N ALA A 153 3.76 -1.86 5.49
CA ALA A 153 4.82 -1.17 6.20
C ALA A 153 5.49 -2.07 7.26
N ARG A 154 4.69 -2.87 7.98
CA ARG A 154 5.19 -3.88 8.92
C ARG A 154 6.07 -4.91 8.21
N PHE A 155 5.64 -5.41 7.05
CA PHE A 155 6.45 -6.31 6.22
C PHE A 155 7.78 -5.67 5.84
N VAL A 156 7.76 -4.44 5.31
CA VAL A 156 8.96 -3.73 4.89
C VAL A 156 9.93 -3.52 6.07
N ALA A 157 9.42 -3.06 7.22
CA ALA A 157 10.24 -2.87 8.42
C ALA A 157 10.91 -4.19 8.87
N GLN A 158 10.17 -5.31 8.89
CA GLN A 158 10.71 -6.63 9.26
C GLN A 158 11.69 -7.17 8.23
N ALA A 159 11.43 -6.99 6.94
CA ALA A 159 12.33 -7.40 5.86
C ALA A 159 13.69 -6.67 5.96
N PHE A 160 13.67 -5.36 6.19
CA PHE A 160 14.91 -4.59 6.40
C PHE A 160 15.60 -4.92 7.71
N MET A 161 14.87 -5.26 8.77
CA MET A 161 15.47 -5.79 10.01
C MET A 161 16.22 -7.09 9.73
N GLY A 162 15.61 -8.05 9.02
CA GLY A 162 16.25 -9.30 8.62
C GLY A 162 17.48 -9.08 7.73
N ALA A 163 17.35 -8.22 6.70
CA ALA A 163 18.45 -7.86 5.81
C ALA A 163 19.61 -7.18 6.59
N ASN A 164 19.30 -6.35 7.59
CA ASN A 164 20.29 -5.72 8.44
C ASN A 164 21.08 -6.74 9.27
N LEU A 165 20.42 -7.75 9.82
CA LEU A 165 21.06 -8.83 10.57
C LEU A 165 21.96 -9.68 9.68
N ASP A 166 21.51 -10.06 8.49
CA ASP A 166 22.31 -10.80 7.51
C ASP A 166 23.53 -10.00 7.06
N ASN A 167 23.34 -8.73 6.68
CA ASN A 167 24.40 -7.87 6.20
C ASN A 167 25.44 -7.53 7.30
N ARG A 168 25.06 -7.55 8.58
CA ARG A 168 26.02 -7.48 9.70
C ARG A 168 26.88 -8.72 9.79
N SER A 169 26.33 -9.87 9.52
CA SER A 169 27.05 -11.15 9.58
C SER A 169 28.03 -11.29 8.41
N LEU A 170 27.63 -10.79 7.23
CA LEU A 170 28.40 -10.82 6.01
C LEU A 170 28.44 -9.42 5.36
N PRO A 171 29.33 -8.52 5.82
CA PRO A 171 29.36 -7.13 5.38
C PRO A 171 29.49 -6.96 3.85
N GLY A 172 28.89 -5.89 3.36
CA GLY A 172 28.85 -5.48 1.96
C GLY A 172 27.76 -4.44 1.73
N VAL A 173 27.39 -4.21 0.49
CA VAL A 173 26.23 -3.38 0.16
C VAL A 173 25.02 -4.28 -0.11
N TYR A 174 23.88 -3.96 0.53
CA TYR A 174 22.59 -4.54 0.25
C TYR A 174 21.60 -3.45 -0.15
N LEU A 175 20.87 -3.66 -1.23
CA LEU A 175 19.88 -2.73 -1.74
C LEU A 175 18.56 -3.44 -1.95
N ALA A 176 17.45 -2.88 -1.46
CA ALA A 176 16.12 -3.40 -1.78
C ALA A 176 15.21 -2.34 -2.36
N VAL A 177 14.52 -2.71 -3.45
CA VAL A 177 13.49 -1.89 -4.11
C VAL A 177 12.13 -2.21 -3.49
N VAL A 178 11.44 -1.16 -3.07
CA VAL A 178 10.14 -1.20 -2.39
C VAL A 178 9.10 -0.55 -3.28
N MET A 179 7.86 -1.05 -3.27
CA MET A 179 6.73 -0.42 -3.97
C MET A 179 6.46 0.99 -3.45
N GLY A 180 5.92 1.82 -4.32
CA GLY A 180 5.58 3.22 -4.04
C GLY A 180 5.94 4.09 -5.24
N ARG A 181 5.06 4.11 -6.28
CA ARG A 181 5.37 4.80 -7.53
C ARG A 181 5.37 6.31 -7.39
N HIS A 182 4.41 6.85 -6.65
CA HIS A 182 4.18 8.29 -6.53
C HIS A 182 4.38 8.83 -5.11
N ALA A 183 4.53 7.94 -4.14
CA ALA A 183 4.70 8.30 -2.74
C ALA A 183 5.61 7.30 -2.02
N GLY A 184 6.51 7.81 -1.20
CA GLY A 184 7.56 7.05 -0.53
C GLY A 184 7.19 6.42 0.81
N TRP A 185 5.92 6.50 1.23
CA TRP A 185 5.45 6.03 2.53
C TRP A 185 5.90 4.60 2.88
N LEU A 186 5.80 3.70 1.91
CA LEU A 186 6.13 2.30 2.14
C LEU A 186 7.65 2.08 2.22
N THR A 187 8.41 2.75 1.36
CA THR A 187 9.88 2.71 1.40
C THR A 187 10.43 3.30 2.70
N ALA A 188 9.85 4.41 3.16
CA ALA A 188 10.20 5.05 4.42
C ALA A 188 10.00 4.12 5.64
N ALA A 189 9.04 3.19 5.57
CA ALA A 189 8.79 2.22 6.63
C ALA A 189 10.02 1.32 6.95
N ALA A 190 10.96 1.18 6.03
CA ALA A 190 12.21 0.47 6.24
C ALA A 190 12.98 0.98 7.48
N ALA A 191 12.87 2.28 7.80
CA ALA A 191 13.50 2.89 8.96
C ALA A 191 12.99 2.35 10.30
N LEU A 192 11.80 1.75 10.36
CA LEU A 192 11.20 1.24 11.59
C LEU A 192 11.82 -0.10 12.05
N GLY A 193 12.64 -0.73 11.19
CA GLY A 193 13.46 -1.88 11.55
C GLY A 193 14.73 -1.55 12.35
N GLN A 194 15.12 -0.27 12.42
CA GLN A 194 16.33 0.18 13.13
C GLN A 194 16.10 0.22 14.64
N LYS A 195 17.04 -0.33 15.40
CA LYS A 195 17.06 -0.29 16.87
C LYS A 195 18.33 0.37 17.40
N TYR A 196 19.46 0.18 16.73
CA TYR A 196 20.75 0.72 17.10
C TYR A 196 21.19 1.77 16.08
N GLU A 197 22.05 2.70 16.47
CA GLU A 197 22.50 3.82 15.65
C GLU A 197 23.14 3.37 14.32
N ASP A 198 23.85 2.24 14.32
CA ASP A 198 24.49 1.66 13.15
C ASP A 198 23.63 0.61 12.42
N ASP A 199 22.32 0.54 12.71
CA ASP A 199 21.39 -0.31 11.96
C ASP A 199 21.01 0.31 10.61
N GLY A 200 20.92 -0.53 9.58
CA GLY A 200 20.35 -0.14 8.29
C GLY A 200 18.80 -0.21 8.30
N PRO A 201 18.19 0.43 7.30
CA PRO A 201 18.81 1.05 6.15
C PRO A 201 19.59 2.33 6.51
N HIS A 202 20.81 2.46 5.98
CA HIS A 202 21.63 3.64 6.15
C HIS A 202 21.22 4.78 5.20
N LEU A 203 20.56 4.41 4.10
CA LEU A 203 20.07 5.31 3.05
C LEU A 203 18.68 4.90 2.62
N ILE A 204 17.79 5.88 2.46
CA ILE A 204 16.42 5.69 2.01
C ILE A 204 16.13 6.72 0.91
N TYR A 205 15.89 6.24 -0.32
CA TYR A 205 15.58 7.08 -1.46
C TYR A 205 14.09 7.02 -1.79
N LEU A 206 13.46 8.18 -1.77
CA LEU A 206 12.01 8.36 -1.88
C LEU A 206 11.66 9.11 -3.18
N PRO A 207 10.49 8.89 -3.78
CA PRO A 207 10.08 9.61 -4.99
C PRO A 207 9.80 11.10 -4.74
N GLU A 208 9.68 11.54 -3.49
CA GLU A 208 9.53 12.95 -3.13
C GLU A 208 10.82 13.77 -3.28
N ARG A 209 11.92 13.14 -3.65
CA ARG A 209 13.22 13.81 -3.87
C ARG A 209 13.84 13.34 -5.18
N ASP A 210 14.44 14.28 -5.91
CA ASP A 210 15.16 13.97 -7.12
C ASP A 210 16.33 13.02 -6.87
N PHE A 211 16.39 11.96 -7.64
CA PHE A 211 17.44 10.97 -7.57
C PHE A 211 18.59 11.36 -8.51
N VAL A 212 19.74 11.66 -7.92
CA VAL A 212 20.97 11.98 -8.67
C VAL A 212 21.96 10.83 -8.50
N LEU A 213 22.29 10.12 -9.59
CA LEU A 213 23.11 8.90 -9.56
C LEU A 213 24.50 9.11 -8.93
N ASP A 214 25.17 10.21 -9.25
CA ASP A 214 26.50 10.49 -8.68
C ASP A 214 26.45 10.77 -7.17
N ARG A 215 25.41 11.44 -6.70
CA ARG A 215 25.14 11.63 -5.27
C ARG A 215 24.84 10.30 -4.58
N PHE A 216 23.99 9.47 -5.19
CA PHE A 216 23.69 8.13 -4.68
C PHE A 216 24.96 7.30 -4.48
N LEU A 217 25.87 7.29 -5.46
CA LEU A 217 27.15 6.57 -5.36
C LEU A 217 28.06 7.14 -4.27
N ALA A 218 28.12 8.48 -4.13
CA ALA A 218 28.88 9.13 -3.06
C ALA A 218 28.32 8.76 -1.68
N ASP A 219 27.00 8.77 -1.51
CA ASP A 219 26.32 8.39 -0.26
C ASP A 219 26.55 6.92 0.11
N VAL A 220 26.47 5.99 -0.87
CA VAL A 220 26.76 4.57 -0.68
C VAL A 220 28.22 4.37 -0.24
N LYS A 221 29.16 5.08 -0.89
CA LYS A 221 30.58 5.03 -0.54
C LYS A 221 30.81 5.52 0.90
N ALA A 222 30.28 6.69 1.24
CA ALA A 222 30.44 7.29 2.57
C ALA A 222 29.81 6.41 3.67
N ALA A 223 28.63 5.84 3.43
CA ALA A 223 27.98 4.92 4.35
C ALA A 223 28.79 3.64 4.55
N THR A 224 29.36 3.10 3.47
CA THR A 224 30.20 1.90 3.53
C THR A 224 31.50 2.16 4.27
N GLU A 225 32.16 3.31 4.05
CA GLU A 225 33.39 3.70 4.76
C GLU A 225 33.12 3.91 6.26
N ARG A 226 31.98 4.52 6.63
CA ARG A 226 31.62 4.78 8.04
C ARG A 226 31.30 3.52 8.81
N ASN A 227 30.52 2.62 8.21
CA ASN A 227 29.92 1.47 8.91
C ASN A 227 30.56 0.13 8.56
N GLY A 228 31.50 0.09 7.60
CA GLY A 228 32.05 -1.15 7.02
C GLY A 228 31.04 -1.91 6.13
N ARG A 229 29.82 -1.36 5.96
CA ARG A 229 28.69 -1.95 5.23
C ARG A 229 27.68 -0.88 4.86
N CYS A 230 26.77 -1.15 3.92
CA CYS A 230 25.70 -0.24 3.57
C CYS A 230 24.42 -1.02 3.26
N ILE A 231 23.27 -0.52 3.75
CA ILE A 231 21.93 -1.00 3.39
C ILE A 231 21.15 0.18 2.84
N VAL A 232 20.53 -0.03 1.68
CA VAL A 232 19.82 0.99 0.93
C VAL A 232 18.39 0.54 0.69
N ALA A 233 17.42 1.36 1.05
CA ALA A 233 16.04 1.25 0.63
C ALA A 233 15.78 2.22 -0.53
N VAL A 234 15.21 1.73 -1.62
CA VAL A 234 14.90 2.56 -2.80
C VAL A 234 13.46 2.37 -3.19
N SER A 235 12.71 3.45 -3.38
CA SER A 235 11.37 3.37 -3.95
C SER A 235 11.45 3.03 -5.45
N GLU A 236 10.53 2.20 -5.95
CA GLU A 236 10.45 1.89 -7.37
C GLU A 236 10.20 3.13 -8.25
N GLY A 237 9.58 4.17 -7.68
CA GLY A 237 9.22 5.41 -8.37
C GLY A 237 10.25 6.54 -8.29
N VAL A 238 11.49 6.28 -7.85
CA VAL A 238 12.53 7.31 -7.85
C VAL A 238 12.77 7.84 -9.27
N HIS A 239 12.86 9.16 -9.41
CA HIS A 239 13.00 9.86 -10.68
C HIS A 239 14.05 10.98 -10.59
N ASP A 240 14.52 11.43 -11.73
CA ASP A 240 15.41 12.59 -11.82
C ASP A 240 14.62 13.93 -11.80
N GLU A 241 15.34 15.04 -11.86
CA GLU A 241 14.78 16.42 -11.88
C GLU A 241 13.79 16.67 -13.03
N SER A 242 13.85 15.86 -14.10
CA SER A 242 12.91 15.95 -15.24
C SER A 242 11.64 15.12 -15.02
N GLY A 243 11.53 14.41 -13.89
CA GLY A 243 10.45 13.47 -13.62
C GLY A 243 10.59 12.13 -14.36
N THR A 244 11.76 11.87 -14.99
CA THR A 244 12.00 10.59 -15.66
C THR A 244 12.42 9.53 -14.64
N GLU A 245 11.67 8.43 -14.58
CA GLU A 245 11.95 7.30 -13.68
C GLU A 245 13.36 6.73 -13.96
N ILE A 246 14.14 6.53 -12.89
CA ILE A 246 15.54 6.09 -12.98
C ILE A 246 15.66 4.72 -13.65
N ALA A 247 14.71 3.81 -13.40
CA ALA A 247 14.67 2.52 -14.06
C ALA A 247 14.57 2.65 -15.59
N VAL A 248 13.78 3.60 -16.09
CA VAL A 248 13.67 3.90 -17.54
C VAL A 248 14.97 4.47 -18.10
N LYS A 249 15.59 5.38 -17.33
CA LYS A 249 16.83 6.06 -17.76
C LYS A 249 18.02 5.10 -17.83
N LEU A 250 18.12 4.16 -16.89
CA LEU A 250 19.23 3.20 -16.84
C LEU A 250 19.02 1.98 -17.75
N ALA A 251 17.77 1.63 -18.09
CA ALA A 251 17.48 0.48 -18.93
C ALA A 251 17.94 0.69 -20.37
N LYS A 252 18.70 -0.26 -20.92
CA LYS A 252 19.11 -0.27 -22.34
C LYS A 252 17.95 -0.65 -23.28
N SER A 253 16.96 -1.37 -22.77
CA SER A 253 15.72 -1.72 -23.46
C SER A 253 14.57 -1.70 -22.44
N VAL A 254 13.42 -1.18 -22.84
CA VAL A 254 12.26 -1.03 -21.97
C VAL A 254 11.10 -1.80 -22.56
N GLU A 255 10.59 -2.79 -21.83
CA GLU A 255 9.31 -3.40 -22.14
C GLU A 255 8.19 -2.44 -21.75
N ARG A 256 7.29 -2.16 -22.72
CA ARG A 256 6.11 -1.33 -22.50
C ARG A 256 4.87 -2.21 -22.40
N ASP A 257 3.95 -1.85 -21.50
CA ASP A 257 2.64 -2.50 -21.45
C ASP A 257 1.79 -2.16 -22.70
N ALA A 258 0.63 -2.81 -22.84
CA ALA A 258 -0.30 -2.61 -23.96
C ALA A 258 -0.79 -1.15 -24.09
N HIS A 259 -0.55 -0.29 -23.10
CA HIS A 259 -0.94 1.11 -23.06
C HIS A 259 0.27 2.06 -23.22
N GLY A 260 1.45 1.52 -23.54
CA GLY A 260 2.66 2.31 -23.76
C GLY A 260 3.39 2.77 -22.50
N ASN A 261 2.94 2.35 -21.29
CA ASN A 261 3.61 2.65 -20.04
C ASN A 261 4.70 1.62 -19.77
N VAL A 262 5.80 2.08 -19.18
CA VAL A 262 6.85 1.18 -18.69
C VAL A 262 6.30 0.42 -17.48
N SER A 263 6.21 -0.90 -17.59
CA SER A 263 5.81 -1.76 -16.46
C SER A 263 7.00 -1.95 -15.54
N LEU A 264 7.12 -1.11 -14.51
CA LEU A 264 8.20 -1.17 -13.53
C LEU A 264 7.82 -1.95 -12.28
N SER A 265 6.54 -2.02 -11.97
CA SER A 265 6.04 -2.73 -10.78
C SER A 265 6.34 -4.22 -10.87
N GLY A 266 7.17 -4.70 -9.94
CA GLY A 266 7.53 -6.11 -9.85
C GLY A 266 8.66 -6.56 -10.77
N THR A 267 9.32 -5.65 -11.51
CA THR A 267 10.55 -5.97 -12.24
C THR A 267 11.77 -5.85 -11.33
N THR A 268 12.80 -6.67 -11.55
CA THR A 268 14.08 -6.58 -10.83
C THR A 268 14.99 -5.50 -11.42
N ALA A 269 14.60 -4.91 -12.54
CA ALA A 269 15.46 -4.06 -13.37
C ALA A 269 16.15 -2.91 -12.61
N LEU A 270 15.42 -2.17 -11.75
CA LEU A 270 16.03 -1.06 -11.00
C LEU A 270 17.08 -1.57 -10.00
N ALA A 271 16.78 -2.65 -9.27
CA ALA A 271 17.73 -3.22 -8.31
C ALA A 271 19.01 -3.70 -9.04
N ASP A 272 18.84 -4.47 -10.11
CA ASP A 272 19.97 -5.02 -10.89
C ASP A 272 20.85 -3.92 -11.47
N LEU A 273 20.25 -2.88 -12.07
CA LEU A 273 20.95 -1.73 -12.64
C LEU A 273 21.76 -0.95 -11.58
N LEU A 274 21.17 -0.69 -10.42
CA LEU A 274 21.87 0.00 -9.32
C LEU A 274 22.99 -0.86 -8.74
N ILE A 275 22.78 -2.17 -8.59
CA ILE A 275 23.78 -3.14 -8.13
C ILE A 275 24.98 -3.17 -9.06
N GLU A 276 24.77 -3.27 -10.37
CA GLU A 276 25.84 -3.26 -11.38
C GLU A 276 26.59 -1.94 -11.35
N THR A 277 25.86 -0.81 -11.29
CA THR A 277 26.47 0.53 -11.22
C THR A 277 27.38 0.69 -9.99
N ILE A 278 26.93 0.22 -8.81
CA ILE A 278 27.73 0.24 -7.58
C ILE A 278 29.01 -0.59 -7.76
N LYS A 279 28.91 -1.81 -8.30
CA LYS A 279 30.07 -2.68 -8.53
C LYS A 279 31.08 -2.06 -9.47
N GLU A 280 30.62 -1.53 -10.61
CA GLU A 280 31.46 -0.95 -11.66
C GLU A 280 32.12 0.35 -11.20
N ARG A 281 31.35 1.26 -10.61
CA ARG A 281 31.81 2.61 -10.29
C ARG A 281 32.55 2.72 -8.95
N LEU A 282 32.19 1.90 -7.96
CA LEU A 282 32.82 1.93 -6.63
C LEU A 282 33.78 0.76 -6.37
N GLY A 283 33.86 -0.23 -7.26
CA GLY A 283 34.72 -1.40 -7.08
C GLY A 283 34.34 -2.32 -5.92
N ILE A 284 33.13 -2.19 -5.38
CA ILE A 284 32.65 -2.98 -4.24
C ILE A 284 32.26 -4.38 -4.75
N LYS A 285 32.99 -5.41 -4.31
CA LYS A 285 32.77 -6.80 -4.80
C LYS A 285 31.49 -7.43 -4.30
N ARG A 286 31.10 -7.18 -3.02
CA ARG A 286 29.91 -7.75 -2.41
C ARG A 286 28.76 -6.73 -2.43
N VAL A 287 28.00 -6.75 -3.50
CA VAL A 287 26.73 -6.02 -3.64
C VAL A 287 25.63 -7.05 -3.91
N ARG A 288 24.57 -7.00 -3.14
CA ARG A 288 23.40 -7.86 -3.25
C ARG A 288 22.15 -7.00 -3.18
N GLY A 289 21.03 -7.49 -3.67
CA GLY A 289 19.77 -6.79 -3.54
C GLY A 289 18.58 -7.63 -3.95
N ASP A 290 17.42 -7.10 -3.62
CA ASP A 290 16.12 -7.70 -3.86
C ASP A 290 15.14 -6.64 -4.36
N THR A 291 14.11 -7.08 -5.07
CA THR A 291 12.88 -6.33 -5.31
C THR A 291 11.76 -7.04 -4.57
N PHE A 292 11.13 -6.37 -3.61
CA PHE A 292 10.09 -7.01 -2.79
C PHE A 292 8.84 -7.35 -3.59
N GLY A 293 8.59 -6.64 -4.67
CA GLY A 293 7.53 -6.93 -5.62
C GLY A 293 6.18 -7.11 -4.94
N TYR A 294 5.44 -8.12 -5.35
CA TYR A 294 4.09 -8.36 -4.84
C TYR A 294 4.00 -8.99 -3.45
N LEU A 295 5.10 -9.52 -2.90
CA LEU A 295 5.11 -10.12 -1.56
C LEU A 295 4.65 -9.15 -0.48
N GLN A 296 5.05 -7.88 -0.57
CA GLN A 296 4.71 -6.86 0.43
C GLN A 296 3.20 -6.53 0.52
N ARG A 297 2.37 -6.94 -0.46
CA ARG A 297 0.93 -6.68 -0.46
C ARG A 297 0.10 -7.68 0.33
N SER A 298 0.48 -8.96 0.30
CA SER A 298 -0.36 -10.06 0.80
C SER A 298 0.46 -11.15 1.51
N PHE A 299 1.49 -10.75 2.28
CA PHE A 299 2.38 -11.70 2.93
C PHE A 299 1.69 -12.35 4.14
N VAL A 300 1.53 -13.68 4.06
CA VAL A 300 0.87 -14.47 5.11
C VAL A 300 1.66 -14.36 6.43
N GLY A 301 0.95 -14.08 7.53
CA GLY A 301 1.54 -13.97 8.88
C GLY A 301 2.14 -12.59 9.21
N CYS A 302 2.14 -11.64 8.26
CA CYS A 302 2.62 -10.28 8.52
C CYS A 302 1.47 -9.29 8.43
N VAL A 303 0.65 -9.22 9.48
CA VAL A 303 -0.54 -8.36 9.57
C VAL A 303 -0.42 -7.48 10.80
N SER A 304 -0.67 -6.18 10.64
CA SER A 304 -0.90 -5.28 11.77
C SER A 304 -2.30 -5.52 12.33
N ASP A 305 -2.40 -5.75 13.64
CA ASP A 305 -3.67 -5.92 14.33
C ASP A 305 -4.53 -4.64 14.30
N LEU A 306 -3.89 -3.48 14.26
CA LEU A 306 -4.55 -2.20 14.08
C LEU A 306 -5.14 -2.09 12.65
N ASP A 307 -4.36 -2.37 11.63
CA ASP A 307 -4.78 -2.36 10.22
C ASP A 307 -5.95 -3.31 9.97
N ARG A 308 -5.88 -4.52 10.54
CA ARG A 308 -6.95 -5.51 10.50
C ARG A 308 -8.27 -4.96 11.06
N ARG A 309 -8.22 -4.30 12.22
CA ARG A 309 -9.38 -3.70 12.87
C ARG A 309 -9.93 -2.54 12.05
N GLU A 310 -9.08 -1.60 11.64
CA GLU A 310 -9.50 -0.43 10.90
C GLU A 310 -10.02 -0.78 9.50
N ALA A 311 -9.44 -1.79 8.84
CA ALA A 311 -9.97 -2.32 7.59
C ALA A 311 -11.41 -2.87 7.75
N ARG A 312 -11.72 -3.52 8.87
CA ARG A 312 -13.07 -3.97 9.21
C ARG A 312 -13.99 -2.76 9.43
N GLU A 313 -13.56 -1.82 10.24
CA GLU A 313 -14.34 -0.67 10.64
C GLU A 313 -14.67 0.26 9.46
N VAL A 314 -13.76 0.48 8.51
CA VAL A 314 -14.09 1.28 7.30
C VAL A 314 -15.16 0.62 6.43
N GLY A 315 -15.19 -0.72 6.37
CA GLY A 315 -16.25 -1.48 5.71
C GLY A 315 -17.61 -1.30 6.39
N GLU A 316 -17.62 -1.46 7.71
CA GLU A 316 -18.83 -1.25 8.56
C GLU A 316 -19.32 0.20 8.46
N LYS A 317 -18.42 1.19 8.58
CA LYS A 317 -18.75 2.62 8.44
C LYS A 317 -19.30 2.95 7.07
N GLY A 318 -18.75 2.35 6.01
CA GLY A 318 -19.26 2.52 4.65
C GLY A 318 -20.72 2.15 4.55
N VAL A 319 -21.12 1.01 5.13
CA VAL A 319 -22.53 0.59 5.20
C VAL A 319 -23.36 1.55 6.06
N GLN A 320 -22.88 1.91 7.25
CA GLN A 320 -23.61 2.82 8.15
C GLN A 320 -23.91 4.16 7.46
N TYR A 321 -22.92 4.76 6.78
CA TYR A 321 -23.13 6.00 6.02
C TYR A 321 -24.12 5.83 4.87
N ALA A 322 -24.06 4.70 4.15
CA ALA A 322 -25.00 4.41 3.08
C ALA A 322 -26.45 4.28 3.58
N MET A 323 -26.64 3.66 4.77
CA MET A 323 -27.97 3.35 5.30
C MET A 323 -28.61 4.51 6.06
N TRP A 324 -27.82 5.30 6.79
CA TRP A 324 -28.32 6.40 7.60
C TRP A 324 -28.22 7.76 6.94
N GLY A 325 -27.34 7.89 5.95
CA GLY A 325 -27.11 9.13 5.19
C GLY A 325 -27.89 9.22 3.89
N THR A 326 -27.76 10.36 3.27
CA THR A 326 -28.30 10.64 1.93
C THR A 326 -27.23 10.97 0.91
N GLU A 327 -25.97 11.02 1.33
CA GLU A 327 -24.85 11.47 0.52
C GLU A 327 -23.98 10.30 0.03
N ASN A 328 -23.36 10.50 -1.12
CA ASN A 328 -22.30 9.66 -1.64
C ASN A 328 -20.95 10.14 -1.10
N GLY A 329 -20.00 9.22 -0.86
CA GLY A 329 -18.72 9.65 -0.32
C GLY A 329 -17.67 8.54 -0.24
N SER A 330 -16.49 8.94 0.20
CA SER A 330 -15.40 8.05 0.59
C SER A 330 -15.29 7.99 2.11
N VAL A 331 -15.17 6.81 2.67
CA VAL A 331 -14.83 6.68 4.09
C VAL A 331 -13.38 7.11 4.27
N THR A 332 -13.12 8.03 5.21
CA THR A 332 -11.77 8.50 5.52
C THR A 332 -11.46 8.30 7.00
N ILE A 333 -10.20 7.99 7.30
CA ILE A 333 -9.68 7.79 8.65
C ILE A 333 -9.01 9.07 9.11
N HIS A 334 -9.38 9.59 10.28
CA HIS A 334 -8.78 10.76 10.90
C HIS A 334 -8.23 10.39 12.26
N ARG A 335 -6.91 10.45 12.40
CA ARG A 335 -6.28 10.10 13.66
C ARG A 335 -6.56 11.18 14.73
N THR A 336 -7.02 10.74 15.90
CA THR A 336 -7.30 11.59 17.05
C THR A 336 -6.31 11.37 18.20
N GLY A 337 -5.42 10.38 18.06
CA GLY A 337 -4.38 10.03 19.02
C GLY A 337 -3.45 8.95 18.44
N PHE A 338 -2.53 8.41 19.23
CA PHE A 338 -1.59 7.39 18.75
C PHE A 338 -2.29 6.09 18.29
N TYR A 339 -3.35 5.68 18.99
CA TYR A 339 -4.06 4.42 18.76
C TYR A 339 -5.57 4.62 18.56
N SER A 340 -6.00 5.85 18.32
CA SER A 340 -7.40 6.20 18.14
C SER A 340 -7.61 6.99 16.87
N CYS A 341 -8.71 6.70 16.20
CA CYS A 341 -9.16 7.42 15.03
C CYS A 341 -10.68 7.60 15.04
N GLU A 342 -11.15 8.53 14.25
CA GLU A 342 -12.54 8.69 13.87
C GLU A 342 -12.69 8.46 12.36
N TYR A 343 -13.88 8.05 11.96
CA TYR A 343 -14.22 7.85 10.56
C TYR A 343 -15.18 8.93 10.11
N ARG A 344 -14.98 9.43 8.87
CA ARG A 344 -15.85 10.44 8.27
C ARG A 344 -16.25 10.01 6.88
N LEU A 345 -17.42 10.46 6.44
CA LEU A 345 -17.81 10.41 5.03
C LEU A 345 -17.35 11.69 4.36
N THR A 346 -16.34 11.58 3.50
CA THR A 346 -15.76 12.71 2.75
C THR A 346 -16.37 12.73 1.34
N PRO A 347 -16.75 13.89 0.80
CA PRO A 347 -17.22 14.01 -0.57
C PRO A 347 -16.24 13.38 -1.58
N LEU A 348 -16.74 12.61 -2.54
CA LEU A 348 -15.90 11.90 -3.53
C LEU A 348 -14.96 12.85 -4.29
N ALA A 349 -15.41 14.06 -4.62
CA ALA A 349 -14.61 15.06 -5.33
C ALA A 349 -13.40 15.59 -4.53
N GLU A 350 -13.38 15.43 -3.20
CA GLU A 350 -12.25 15.82 -2.38
C GLU A 350 -11.13 14.77 -2.38
N VAL A 351 -11.46 13.51 -2.69
CA VAL A 351 -10.52 12.39 -2.69
C VAL A 351 -10.11 11.99 -4.11
N ALA A 352 -11.07 11.95 -5.05
CA ALA A 352 -10.88 11.51 -6.43
C ALA A 352 -9.83 12.35 -7.18
N GLY A 353 -8.98 11.69 -7.96
CA GLY A 353 -7.97 12.35 -8.80
C GLY A 353 -6.84 13.04 -8.03
N LYS A 354 -6.70 12.78 -6.73
CA LYS A 354 -5.66 13.38 -5.89
C LYS A 354 -4.76 12.32 -5.30
N THR A 355 -3.45 12.57 -5.35
CA THR A 355 -2.44 11.71 -4.74
C THR A 355 -1.81 12.42 -3.54
N ARG A 356 -1.78 11.76 -2.40
CA ARG A 356 -1.10 12.25 -1.20
C ARG A 356 0.34 11.74 -1.19
N THR A 357 1.29 12.66 -1.30
CA THR A 357 2.71 12.39 -1.12
C THR A 357 3.11 12.49 0.35
N MET A 358 4.31 12.03 0.67
CA MET A 358 4.86 12.12 2.03
C MET A 358 5.26 13.58 2.33
N PRO A 359 4.80 14.17 3.47
CA PRO A 359 5.16 15.53 3.84
C PRO A 359 6.67 15.71 4.06
N ASP A 360 7.17 16.91 3.76
CA ASP A 360 8.60 17.26 3.95
C ASP A 360 9.07 17.09 5.38
N GLU A 361 8.20 17.33 6.38
CA GLU A 361 8.51 17.13 7.80
C GLU A 361 8.88 15.68 8.18
N PHE A 362 8.54 14.71 7.32
CA PHE A 362 8.84 13.31 7.51
C PHE A 362 10.16 12.87 6.87
N ILE A 363 10.72 13.71 5.99
CA ILE A 363 11.97 13.43 5.28
C ILE A 363 13.09 14.21 5.97
N ASP A 364 14.24 13.58 6.20
CA ASP A 364 15.37 14.24 6.83
C ASP A 364 15.97 15.34 5.92
N ALA A 365 16.77 16.22 6.52
CA ALA A 365 17.39 17.33 5.78
C ALA A 365 18.35 16.88 4.67
N ALA A 366 18.90 15.67 4.78
CA ALA A 366 19.75 15.09 3.75
C ALA A 366 18.94 14.53 2.57
N GLY A 367 17.63 14.27 2.76
CA GLY A 367 16.75 13.66 1.75
C GLY A 367 17.02 12.18 1.53
N THR A 368 17.79 11.54 2.43
CA THR A 368 18.17 10.12 2.34
C THR A 368 17.82 9.32 3.58
N GLY A 369 16.89 9.83 4.37
CA GLY A 369 16.37 9.22 5.58
C GLY A 369 15.03 9.79 5.99
N VAL A 370 14.55 9.41 7.18
CA VAL A 370 13.30 9.88 7.75
C VAL A 370 13.52 10.52 9.10
N THR A 371 12.63 11.46 9.46
CA THR A 371 12.65 12.14 10.76
C THR A 371 12.00 11.30 11.87
N ASP A 372 12.19 11.71 13.12
CA ASP A 372 11.47 11.12 14.25
C ASP A 372 9.95 11.34 14.15
N ALA A 373 9.50 12.43 13.51
CA ALA A 373 8.07 12.66 13.26
C ALA A 373 7.46 11.52 12.45
N PHE A 374 8.12 11.04 11.39
CA PHE A 374 7.67 9.88 10.63
C PHE A 374 7.68 8.60 11.48
N ARG A 375 8.72 8.38 12.29
CA ARG A 375 8.78 7.21 13.18
C ARG A 375 7.64 7.21 14.19
N MET A 376 7.32 8.36 14.75
CA MET A 376 6.18 8.54 15.67
C MET A 376 4.84 8.33 14.96
N TYR A 377 4.72 8.80 13.72
CA TYR A 377 3.53 8.58 12.89
C TYR A 377 3.29 7.09 12.61
N LEU A 378 4.32 6.37 12.17
CA LEU A 378 4.15 5.00 11.66
C LEU A 378 4.19 3.94 12.78
N ARG A 379 4.96 4.14 13.85
CA ARG A 379 5.14 3.11 14.89
C ARG A 379 3.83 2.52 15.44
N PRO A 380 2.82 3.32 15.81
CA PRO A 380 1.53 2.78 16.27
C PRO A 380 0.81 1.95 15.19
N LEU A 381 0.95 2.33 13.92
CA LEU A 381 0.29 1.67 12.80
C LEU A 381 0.84 0.27 12.52
N LEU A 382 2.09 -0.01 12.87
CA LEU A 382 2.69 -1.34 12.69
C LEU A 382 2.02 -2.42 13.56
N GLY A 383 1.23 -2.01 14.55
CA GLY A 383 0.54 -2.92 15.45
C GLY A 383 1.44 -3.55 16.50
N SER A 384 0.89 -4.47 17.27
CA SER A 384 1.60 -5.17 18.34
C SER A 384 2.53 -6.27 17.83
N GLY A 385 3.44 -6.74 18.70
CA GLY A 385 4.27 -7.91 18.43
C GLY A 385 5.30 -7.72 17.30
N MET A 386 5.80 -6.49 17.09
CA MET A 386 6.98 -6.30 16.24
C MET A 386 8.17 -7.04 16.85
N PRO A 387 8.91 -7.83 16.04
CA PRO A 387 10.08 -8.54 16.56
C PRO A 387 11.18 -7.56 16.99
N GLU A 388 12.00 -7.96 17.94
CA GLU A 388 13.16 -7.22 18.37
C GLU A 388 14.44 -8.03 18.19
N ALA A 389 15.49 -7.38 17.68
CA ALA A 389 16.82 -7.94 17.58
C ALA A 389 17.70 -7.46 18.74
N TYR A 390 18.53 -8.36 19.28
CA TYR A 390 19.49 -8.08 20.33
C TYR A 390 20.91 -8.42 19.90
N ARG A 391 21.92 -7.82 20.56
CA ARG A 391 23.33 -7.99 20.22
C ARG A 391 24.12 -8.48 21.43
N LEU A 392 25.18 -9.24 21.18
CA LEU A 392 26.15 -9.58 22.20
C LEU A 392 26.90 -8.31 22.65
N ARG A 393 27.20 -8.22 23.95
CA ARG A 393 28.21 -7.30 24.45
C ARG A 393 29.56 -7.88 24.05
N LEU A 394 30.23 -7.24 23.08
CA LEU A 394 31.53 -7.70 22.63
C LEU A 394 32.62 -7.36 23.69
N ASN A 395 33.12 -8.40 24.32
CA ASN A 395 34.28 -8.28 25.23
C ASN A 395 35.48 -8.88 24.50
N PRO A 396 36.34 -8.06 23.86
CA PRO A 396 37.46 -8.56 23.08
C PRO A 396 38.49 -9.24 23.98
N VAL A 397 39.02 -10.34 23.52
CA VAL A 397 40.16 -11.03 24.16
C VAL A 397 41.43 -10.52 23.50
N GLU A 398 42.52 -10.39 24.32
CA GLU A 398 43.83 -10.03 23.81
C GLU A 398 44.32 -11.04 22.76
N ARG A 399 44.95 -10.52 21.72
CA ARG A 399 45.52 -11.36 20.66
C ARG A 399 46.76 -12.07 21.21
N ALA A 400 46.73 -13.41 21.25
CA ALA A 400 47.84 -14.23 21.66
C ALA A 400 48.85 -14.54 20.54
N ALA A 401 48.38 -14.51 19.25
CA ALA A 401 49.25 -14.76 18.11
C ALA A 401 49.83 -13.45 17.54
N ALA A 402 51.14 -13.42 17.33
CA ALA A 402 51.77 -12.32 16.58
C ALA A 402 51.21 -12.29 15.15
N LYS A 403 51.06 -11.08 14.57
CA LYS A 403 50.86 -10.95 13.14
C LYS A 403 52.22 -11.20 12.45
N ASP A 404 52.29 -12.21 11.62
CA ASP A 404 53.38 -12.38 10.65
C ASP A 404 53.38 -11.24 9.63
#